data_09e4e738ae343467165f85b767996561
#
_entry.id   09e4e738ae343467165f85b767996561
#
_cell.length_a   1.000
_cell.length_b   1.000
_cell.length_c   1.000
_cell.angle_alpha   90.00
_cell.angle_beta   90.00
_cell.angle_gamma   90.00
#
_symmetry.space_group_name_H-M   'P 1'
#
loop_
_entity.id
_entity.type
_entity.pdbx_description
1 polymer ?
#
loop_
_entity_poly.entity_id
_entity_poly.type
_entity_poly.pdbx_seq_one_letter_code
_entity_poly.pdbx_strand_id
1 'polypeptide(L)'
;VTKMEAITKGTFVYNKNGVKVNLSFGVPSNHKVALSPGADWSVVSRDVIGDLLAWADTYETTTGRLPETILISRQAFAKLTKNTQIIVEAGRPTGVTRASEEDVHAVLGSYGLPRMTIVGDRKVTVTSPYTGLPEVIEFMPEARVVFVSSGLGEYLYGPTVENNFE
;
A
#
# COMPACT_ATOMS: atom_id res chain seq x y z
N VAL A 1 2.81 -4.78 -13.46
CA VAL A 1 3.36 -3.46 -13.11
C VAL A 1 2.25 -2.44 -13.00
N THR A 2 1.52 -2.14 -14.08
CA THR A 2 0.45 -1.13 -14.13
C THR A 2 -0.61 -1.30 -13.02
N LYS A 3 -1.06 -2.55 -12.76
CA LYS A 3 -2.02 -2.83 -11.71
C LYS A 3 -1.47 -2.47 -10.32
N MET A 4 -0.21 -2.79 -10.04
CA MET A 4 0.41 -2.47 -8.75
C MET A 4 0.61 -0.96 -8.59
N GLU A 5 1.00 -0.23 -9.63
CA GLU A 5 1.08 1.24 -9.56
C GLU A 5 -0.29 1.88 -9.32
N ALA A 6 -1.33 1.40 -9.99
CA ALA A 6 -2.70 1.84 -9.76
C ALA A 6 -3.12 1.66 -8.29
N ILE A 7 -2.87 0.49 -7.72
CA ILE A 7 -3.21 0.16 -6.33
C ILE A 7 -2.40 0.99 -5.34
N THR A 8 -1.09 1.13 -5.56
CA THR A 8 -0.19 1.75 -4.58
C THR A 8 -0.09 3.27 -4.69
N LYS A 9 -0.30 3.83 -5.88
CA LYS A 9 -0.18 5.26 -6.15
C LYS A 9 -1.53 5.93 -6.44
N GLY A 10 -2.55 5.15 -6.84
CA GLY A 10 -3.85 5.67 -7.29
C GLY A 10 -3.78 6.41 -8.63
N THR A 11 -2.64 6.34 -9.31
CA THR A 11 -2.41 6.97 -10.62
C THR A 11 -1.45 6.11 -11.43
N PHE A 12 -1.63 6.13 -12.73
CA PHE A 12 -0.67 5.57 -13.68
C PHE A 12 -0.23 6.66 -14.65
N VAL A 13 1.07 6.89 -14.72
CA VAL A 13 1.64 7.90 -15.61
C VAL A 13 2.63 7.24 -16.56
N TYR A 14 2.37 7.37 -17.84
CA TYR A 14 3.28 6.95 -18.89
C TYR A 14 3.57 8.16 -19.79
N ASN A 15 4.84 8.48 -19.95
CA ASN A 15 5.26 9.63 -20.78
C ASN A 15 6.55 9.26 -21.51
N LYS A 16 6.39 8.63 -22.67
CA LYS A 16 7.52 8.21 -23.53
C LYS A 16 7.13 8.27 -25.00
N ASN A 17 8.11 8.59 -25.85
CA ASN A 17 7.99 8.59 -27.32
C ASN A 17 6.80 9.38 -27.85
N GLY A 18 6.50 10.53 -27.26
CA GLY A 18 5.37 11.35 -27.66
C GLY A 18 4.01 10.86 -27.14
N VAL A 19 3.94 9.67 -26.56
CA VAL A 19 2.72 9.14 -25.92
C VAL A 19 2.69 9.57 -24.46
N LYS A 20 1.67 10.33 -24.09
CA LYS A 20 1.42 10.76 -22.71
C LYS A 20 0.11 10.14 -22.25
N VAL A 21 0.20 9.23 -21.29
CA VAL A 21 -0.96 8.66 -20.61
C VAL A 21 -0.89 9.07 -19.14
N ASN A 22 -1.93 9.71 -18.65
CA ASN A 22 -2.09 10.05 -17.25
C ASN A 22 -3.48 9.60 -16.81
N LEU A 23 -3.54 8.47 -16.15
CA LEU A 23 -4.77 7.88 -15.64
C LEU A 23 -4.83 8.09 -14.13
N SER A 24 -5.89 8.74 -13.66
CA SER A 24 -6.24 8.82 -12.25
C SER A 24 -7.35 7.82 -11.96
N PHE A 25 -7.15 7.00 -10.94
CA PHE A 25 -8.17 6.03 -10.49
C PHE A 25 -9.14 6.62 -9.48
N GLY A 26 -9.20 7.94 -9.38
CA GLY A 26 -10.19 8.62 -8.55
C GLY A 26 -10.03 8.41 -7.05
N VAL A 27 -8.86 7.99 -6.57
CA VAL A 27 -8.62 7.83 -5.14
C VAL A 27 -8.75 9.18 -4.44
N PRO A 28 -9.69 9.34 -3.50
CA PRO A 28 -9.92 10.59 -2.80
C PRO A 28 -8.66 11.09 -2.07
N SER A 29 -8.53 12.40 -1.92
CA SER A 29 -7.34 13.00 -1.28
C SER A 29 -7.19 12.61 0.18
N ASN A 30 -8.29 12.43 0.92
CA ASN A 30 -8.32 11.98 2.30
C ASN A 30 -7.85 10.52 2.49
N HIS A 31 -7.80 9.75 1.41
CA HIS A 31 -7.21 8.40 1.39
C HIS A 31 -5.68 8.40 1.15
N LYS A 32 -5.10 9.57 0.93
CA LYS A 32 -3.66 9.73 0.68
C LYS A 32 -3.01 10.46 1.84
N VAL A 33 -2.80 9.75 2.94
CA VAL A 33 -2.21 10.31 4.15
C VAL A 33 -0.69 10.23 4.09
N ALA A 34 -0.02 11.36 4.28
CA ALA A 34 1.43 11.43 4.44
C ALA A 34 1.75 11.82 5.88
N LEU A 35 2.50 10.98 6.56
CA LEU A 35 3.00 11.29 7.90
C LEU A 35 4.24 12.18 7.79
N SER A 36 4.29 13.23 8.60
CA SER A 36 5.43 14.14 8.63
C SER A 36 6.66 13.48 9.25
N PRO A 37 7.89 13.85 8.83
CA PRO A 37 9.10 13.42 9.50
C PRO A 37 9.06 13.75 11.00
N GLY A 38 9.46 12.80 11.85
CA GLY A 38 9.38 12.92 13.32
C GLY A 38 8.00 12.65 13.93
N ALA A 39 6.97 12.53 13.11
CA ALA A 39 5.64 12.06 13.50
C ALA A 39 5.21 10.82 12.69
N ASP A 40 6.16 10.17 12.04
CA ASP A 40 5.97 8.92 11.30
C ASP A 40 6.24 7.70 12.20
N TRP A 41 6.08 6.51 11.64
CA TRP A 41 6.29 5.25 12.36
C TRP A 41 7.75 4.94 12.72
N SER A 42 8.69 5.83 12.46
CA SER A 42 10.05 5.75 13.02
C SER A 42 10.09 6.10 14.50
N VAL A 43 9.07 6.82 14.99
CA VAL A 43 8.89 7.11 16.41
C VAL A 43 8.26 5.88 17.08
N VAL A 44 9.04 5.16 17.86
CA VAL A 44 8.64 3.88 18.46
C VAL A 44 7.45 3.98 19.45
N SER A 45 7.19 5.16 19.98
CA SER A 45 6.07 5.45 20.90
C SER A 45 4.81 5.98 20.17
N ARG A 46 4.82 6.05 18.84
CA ARG A 46 3.64 6.52 18.09
C ARG A 46 2.49 5.52 18.21
N ASP A 47 1.28 6.05 18.31
CA ASP A 47 0.04 5.28 18.25
C ASP A 47 -0.23 4.80 16.82
N VAL A 48 0.43 3.70 16.44
CA VAL A 48 0.29 3.11 15.10
C VAL A 48 -1.03 2.36 14.92
N ILE A 49 -1.60 1.86 16.01
CA ILE A 49 -2.90 1.18 15.99
C ILE A 49 -3.99 2.21 15.74
N GLY A 50 -3.95 3.34 16.43
CA GLY A 50 -4.86 4.45 16.19
C GLY A 50 -4.78 4.99 14.76
N ASP A 51 -3.58 5.14 14.19
CA ASP A 51 -3.41 5.50 12.79
C ASP A 51 -4.12 4.51 11.85
N LEU A 52 -3.89 3.20 12.05
CA LEU A 52 -4.48 2.15 11.21
C LEU A 52 -6.00 2.09 11.32
N LEU A 53 -6.54 2.24 12.53
CA LEU A 53 -7.99 2.29 12.77
C LEU A 53 -8.62 3.50 12.08
N ALA A 54 -8.04 4.69 12.24
CA ALA A 54 -8.55 5.90 11.60
C ALA A 54 -8.54 5.80 10.06
N TRP A 55 -7.54 5.14 9.50
CA TRP A 55 -7.49 4.91 8.04
C TRP A 55 -8.48 3.84 7.60
N ALA A 56 -8.70 2.79 8.39
CA ALA A 56 -9.73 1.78 8.13
C ALA A 56 -11.13 2.39 8.17
N ASP A 57 -11.42 3.27 9.14
CA ASP A 57 -12.70 3.98 9.25
C ASP A 57 -12.92 4.92 8.05
N THR A 58 -11.87 5.63 7.62
CA THR A 58 -11.92 6.48 6.43
C THR A 58 -12.22 5.65 5.17
N TYR A 59 -11.59 4.48 5.07
CA TYR A 59 -11.81 3.55 3.98
C TYR A 59 -13.26 3.03 3.99
N GLU A 60 -13.76 2.57 5.14
CA GLU A 60 -15.12 2.06 5.31
C GLU A 60 -16.17 3.14 4.99
N THR A 61 -15.99 4.35 5.51
CA THR A 61 -16.90 5.47 5.27
C THR A 61 -17.04 5.77 3.77
N THR A 62 -15.97 5.62 3.01
CA THR A 62 -15.97 5.95 1.57
C THR A 62 -16.45 4.77 0.71
N THR A 63 -16.08 3.54 1.06
CA THR A 63 -16.34 2.36 0.24
C THR A 63 -17.55 1.55 0.70
N GLY A 64 -18.06 1.82 1.91
CA GLY A 64 -19.14 1.06 2.54
C GLY A 64 -18.73 -0.33 3.02
N ARG A 65 -17.44 -0.65 3.06
CA ARG A 65 -16.91 -1.94 3.52
C ARG A 65 -15.56 -1.81 4.17
N LEU A 66 -15.24 -2.70 5.10
CA LEU A 66 -13.91 -2.81 5.67
C LEU A 66 -12.88 -3.32 4.64
N PRO A 67 -11.62 -2.93 4.77
CA PRO A 67 -10.55 -3.48 3.93
C PRO A 67 -10.35 -4.97 4.21
N GLU A 68 -10.08 -5.74 3.16
CA GLU A 68 -9.85 -7.19 3.28
C GLU A 68 -8.38 -7.53 3.56
N THR A 69 -7.48 -6.67 3.11
CA THR A 69 -6.03 -6.87 3.25
C THR A 69 -5.32 -5.53 3.35
N ILE A 70 -4.25 -5.51 4.13
CA ILE A 70 -3.32 -4.38 4.18
C ILE A 70 -2.03 -4.79 3.49
N LEU A 71 -1.70 -4.13 2.38
CA LEU A 71 -0.39 -4.27 1.74
C LEU A 71 0.60 -3.32 2.41
N ILE A 72 1.73 -3.83 2.83
CA ILE A 72 2.74 -3.04 3.53
C ILE A 72 4.12 -3.26 2.95
N SER A 73 4.92 -2.21 2.85
CA SER A 73 6.32 -2.34 2.50
C SER A 73 7.12 -2.97 3.64
N ARG A 74 8.18 -3.72 3.31
CA ARG A 74 9.04 -4.36 4.31
C ARG A 74 9.61 -3.37 5.33
N GLN A 75 9.95 -2.15 4.89
CA GLN A 75 10.49 -1.14 5.81
C GLN A 75 9.42 -0.59 6.77
N ALA A 76 8.20 -0.35 6.29
CA ALA A 76 7.10 0.07 7.16
C ALA A 76 6.77 -1.03 8.18
N PHE A 77 6.74 -2.29 7.75
CA PHE A 77 6.52 -3.42 8.64
C PHE A 77 7.62 -3.56 9.71
N ALA A 78 8.88 -3.36 9.33
CA ALA A 78 10.00 -3.37 10.29
C ALA A 78 9.90 -2.26 11.35
N LYS A 79 9.26 -1.12 11.03
CA LYS A 79 8.95 -0.07 12.03
C LYS A 79 7.85 -0.53 12.99
N LEU A 80 6.79 -1.17 12.48
CA LEU A 80 5.73 -1.75 13.32
C LEU A 80 6.28 -2.75 14.34
N THR A 81 7.15 -3.67 13.94
CA THR A 81 7.72 -4.65 14.86
C THR A 81 8.54 -4.04 16.01
N LYS A 82 8.99 -2.79 15.88
CA LYS A 82 9.73 -2.05 16.91
C LYS A 82 8.84 -1.10 17.71
N ASN A 83 7.57 -0.99 17.37
CA ASN A 83 6.66 -0.10 18.06
C ASN A 83 6.37 -0.58 19.48
N THR A 84 6.49 0.32 20.45
CA THR A 84 6.34 0.01 21.88
C THR A 84 4.93 -0.47 22.20
N GLN A 85 3.90 0.13 21.61
CA GLN A 85 2.51 -0.26 21.85
C GLN A 85 2.26 -1.71 21.41
N ILE A 86 2.71 -2.08 20.21
CA ILE A 86 2.56 -3.47 19.70
C ILE A 86 3.30 -4.47 20.60
N ILE A 87 4.51 -4.13 21.06
CA ILE A 87 5.31 -5.00 21.94
C ILE A 87 4.59 -5.23 23.26
N VAL A 88 4.03 -4.19 23.85
CA VAL A 88 3.31 -4.25 25.14
C VAL A 88 2.01 -5.04 24.98
N GLU A 89 1.21 -4.74 23.96
CA GLU A 89 -0.06 -5.42 23.72
C GLU A 89 0.08 -6.88 23.32
N ALA A 90 1.21 -7.24 22.69
CA ALA A 90 1.57 -8.63 22.45
C ALA A 90 1.99 -9.39 23.72
N GLY A 91 1.98 -8.74 24.89
CA GLY A 91 2.35 -9.35 26.16
C GLY A 91 3.83 -9.73 26.27
N ARG A 92 4.71 -9.06 25.51
CA ARG A 92 6.14 -9.37 25.56
C ARG A 92 6.77 -8.84 26.83
N PRO A 93 7.73 -9.59 27.42
CA PRO A 93 8.41 -9.17 28.65
C PRO A 93 9.14 -7.82 28.51
N THR A 94 9.29 -7.12 29.62
CA THR A 94 10.10 -5.89 29.68
C THR A 94 11.53 -6.15 29.16
N GLY A 95 12.03 -5.26 28.30
CA GLY A 95 13.36 -5.38 27.69
C GLY A 95 13.34 -5.97 26.28
N VAL A 96 12.23 -6.54 25.82
CA VAL A 96 12.06 -6.93 24.42
C VAL A 96 11.89 -5.68 23.58
N THR A 97 12.69 -5.54 22.54
CA THR A 97 12.71 -4.35 21.66
C THR A 97 12.06 -4.59 20.31
N ARG A 98 11.53 -5.79 20.07
CA ARG A 98 10.91 -6.15 18.81
C ARG A 98 9.86 -7.24 18.99
N ALA A 99 8.68 -7.02 18.41
CA ALA A 99 7.63 -8.02 18.24
C ALA A 99 7.91 -8.93 17.04
N SER A 100 7.40 -10.15 17.05
CA SER A 100 7.39 -11.04 15.89
C SER A 100 6.33 -10.61 14.88
N GLU A 101 6.36 -11.18 13.68
CA GLU A 101 5.31 -10.97 12.68
C GLU A 101 3.96 -11.47 13.19
N GLU A 102 3.94 -12.61 13.87
CA GLU A 102 2.71 -13.18 14.44
C GLU A 102 2.14 -12.32 15.57
N ASP A 103 3.00 -11.72 16.40
CA ASP A 103 2.55 -10.77 17.43
C ASP A 103 1.84 -9.58 16.81
N VAL A 104 2.44 -9.00 15.76
CA VAL A 104 1.81 -7.88 15.04
C VAL A 104 0.44 -8.28 14.52
N HIS A 105 0.32 -9.45 13.88
CA HIS A 105 -0.94 -9.94 13.34
C HIS A 105 -1.97 -10.25 14.43
N ALA A 106 -1.54 -10.81 15.57
CA ALA A 106 -2.42 -11.09 16.71
C ALA A 106 -2.97 -9.80 17.32
N VAL A 107 -2.11 -8.80 17.55
CA VAL A 107 -2.50 -7.49 18.07
C VAL A 107 -3.47 -6.81 17.09
N LEU A 108 -3.14 -6.70 15.82
CA LEU A 108 -4.03 -6.07 14.83
C LEU A 108 -5.37 -6.79 14.70
N GLY A 109 -5.36 -8.13 14.74
CA GLY A 109 -6.57 -8.96 14.71
C GLY A 109 -7.48 -8.71 15.92
N SER A 110 -6.94 -8.42 17.11
CA SER A 110 -7.73 -8.08 18.29
C SER A 110 -8.49 -6.75 18.14
N TYR A 111 -8.01 -5.86 17.27
CA TYR A 111 -8.69 -4.62 16.89
C TYR A 111 -9.59 -4.74 15.65
N GLY A 112 -9.77 -5.95 15.12
CA GLY A 112 -10.58 -6.18 13.92
C GLY A 112 -9.91 -5.75 12.62
N LEU A 113 -8.62 -5.43 12.63
CA LEU A 113 -7.87 -5.08 11.43
C LEU A 113 -7.47 -6.34 10.65
N PRO A 114 -7.49 -6.29 9.31
CA PRO A 114 -7.11 -7.44 8.49
C PRO A 114 -5.61 -7.72 8.56
N ARG A 115 -5.22 -8.94 8.18
CA ARG A 115 -3.81 -9.32 8.08
C ARG A 115 -3.06 -8.41 7.12
N MET A 116 -1.81 -8.14 7.47
CA MET A 116 -0.87 -7.45 6.59
C MET A 116 -0.15 -8.42 5.68
N THR A 117 -0.02 -8.04 4.41
CA THR A 117 0.80 -8.75 3.43
C THR A 117 2.01 -7.90 3.10
N ILE A 118 3.19 -8.43 3.41
CA ILE A 118 4.45 -7.75 3.11
C ILE A 118 4.74 -7.88 1.61
N VAL A 119 4.81 -6.75 0.92
CA VAL A 119 5.18 -6.71 -0.49
C VAL A 119 6.69 -6.87 -0.61
N GLY A 120 7.13 -8.04 -1.09
CA GLY A 120 8.54 -8.38 -1.25
C GLY A 120 9.17 -7.64 -2.44
N ASP A 121 8.51 -7.72 -3.59
CA ASP A 121 8.97 -7.09 -4.82
C ASP A 121 8.43 -5.66 -4.91
N ARG A 122 9.33 -4.68 -4.81
CA ARG A 122 8.98 -3.25 -4.82
C ARG A 122 9.22 -2.60 -6.17
N LYS A 123 10.13 -3.15 -6.93
CA LYS A 123 10.58 -2.63 -8.23
C LYS A 123 10.88 -3.77 -9.18
N VAL A 124 10.72 -3.52 -10.45
CA VAL A 124 11.10 -4.43 -11.53
C VAL A 124 12.00 -3.69 -12.51
N THR A 125 13.02 -4.37 -12.99
CA THR A 125 13.85 -3.86 -14.07
C THR A 125 13.36 -4.48 -15.38
N VAL A 126 12.97 -3.65 -16.33
CA VAL A 126 12.53 -4.06 -17.66
C VAL A 126 13.45 -3.42 -18.69
N THR A 127 13.74 -4.13 -19.77
CA THR A 127 14.44 -3.52 -20.91
C THR A 127 13.43 -2.69 -21.69
N SER A 128 13.71 -1.39 -21.83
CA SER A 128 12.87 -0.51 -22.63
C SER A 128 12.89 -0.95 -24.09
N PRO A 129 11.74 -1.28 -24.70
CA PRO A 129 11.69 -1.69 -26.10
C PRO A 129 12.10 -0.59 -27.07
N TYR A 130 12.19 0.65 -26.60
CA TYR A 130 12.51 1.82 -27.41
C TYR A 130 13.98 2.21 -27.36
N THR A 131 14.59 2.08 -26.16
CA THR A 131 15.99 2.50 -25.97
C THR A 131 16.95 1.31 -25.86
N GLY A 132 16.43 0.09 -25.68
CA GLY A 132 17.24 -1.09 -25.40
C GLY A 132 17.93 -1.07 -24.01
N LEU A 133 17.73 0.00 -23.24
CA LEU A 133 18.37 0.16 -21.94
C LEU A 133 17.48 -0.36 -20.79
N PRO A 134 18.08 -0.86 -19.70
CA PRO A 134 17.33 -1.28 -18.52
C PRO A 134 16.66 -0.07 -17.87
N GLU A 135 15.39 -0.22 -17.54
CA GLU A 135 14.58 0.77 -16.83
C GLU A 135 14.02 0.15 -15.55
N VAL A 136 14.20 0.85 -14.43
CA VAL A 136 13.65 0.43 -13.13
C VAL A 136 12.28 1.07 -12.92
N ILE A 137 11.26 0.24 -12.76
CA ILE A 137 9.91 0.69 -12.43
C ILE A 137 9.64 0.36 -10.96
N GLU A 138 9.49 1.38 -10.12
CA GLU A 138 9.11 1.22 -8.72
C GLU A 138 7.60 1.35 -8.57
N PHE A 139 6.96 0.29 -8.08
CA PHE A 139 5.51 0.25 -7.87
C PHE A 139 5.10 0.23 -6.39
N MET A 140 6.02 -0.04 -5.46
CA MET A 140 5.77 0.04 -4.02
C MET A 140 6.84 0.89 -3.34
N PRO A 141 6.53 2.14 -2.95
CA PRO A 141 7.45 3.00 -2.20
C PRO A 141 7.89 2.38 -0.86
N GLU A 142 9.05 2.79 -0.36
CA GLU A 142 9.69 2.19 0.82
C GLU A 142 8.87 2.25 2.10
N ALA A 143 8.16 3.34 2.34
CA ALA A 143 7.37 3.56 3.55
C ALA A 143 5.88 3.68 3.20
N ARG A 144 5.30 2.61 2.61
CA ARG A 144 3.92 2.63 2.14
C ARG A 144 3.09 1.55 2.81
N VAL A 145 1.87 1.94 3.18
CA VAL A 145 0.77 1.07 3.61
C VAL A 145 -0.41 1.33 2.70
N VAL A 146 -1.07 0.28 2.22
CA VAL A 146 -2.21 0.38 1.30
C VAL A 146 -3.30 -0.58 1.75
N PHE A 147 -4.49 -0.03 1.97
CA PHE A 147 -5.69 -0.81 2.25
C PHE A 147 -6.33 -1.23 0.94
N VAL A 148 -6.64 -2.50 0.79
CA VAL A 148 -7.24 -3.05 -0.43
C VAL A 148 -8.38 -4.00 -0.10
N SER A 149 -9.36 -4.06 -1.01
CA SER A 149 -10.41 -5.07 -1.04
C SER A 149 -10.52 -5.64 -2.43
N SER A 150 -11.05 -6.84 -2.55
CA SER A 150 -11.42 -7.43 -3.83
C SER A 150 -12.59 -6.64 -4.46
N GLY A 151 -12.64 -6.62 -5.77
CA GLY A 151 -13.74 -5.98 -6.50
C GLY A 151 -13.74 -4.44 -6.52
N LEU A 152 -12.61 -3.77 -6.18
CA LEU A 152 -12.48 -2.32 -6.28
C LEU A 152 -12.32 -1.78 -7.71
N GLY A 153 -12.28 -2.66 -8.70
CA GLY A 153 -12.19 -2.26 -10.09
C GLY A 153 -12.39 -3.43 -11.03
N GLU A 154 -13.00 -3.16 -12.15
CA GLU A 154 -13.25 -4.11 -13.22
C GLU A 154 -12.49 -3.66 -14.48
N TYR A 155 -11.89 -4.60 -15.19
CA TYR A 155 -11.33 -4.34 -16.51
C TYR A 155 -12.37 -4.69 -17.55
N LEU A 156 -12.87 -3.69 -18.24
CA LEU A 156 -13.73 -3.89 -19.38
C LEU A 156 -12.86 -4.02 -20.63
N TYR A 157 -12.88 -5.20 -21.24
CA TYR A 157 -12.29 -5.45 -22.56
C TYR A 157 -13.41 -5.36 -23.59
N GLY A 158 -13.32 -4.41 -24.49
CA GLY A 158 -14.22 -4.29 -25.63
C GLY A 158 -13.42 -4.14 -26.93
N PRO A 159 -14.02 -4.47 -28.08
CA PRO A 159 -13.40 -4.14 -29.36
C PRO A 159 -13.26 -2.62 -29.45
N THR A 160 -12.09 -2.16 -29.88
CA THR A 160 -11.91 -0.74 -30.20
C THR A 160 -12.68 -0.40 -31.48
N VAL A 161 -13.17 0.84 -31.54
CA VAL A 161 -13.96 1.34 -32.70
C VAL A 161 -13.21 1.17 -34.02
N GLU A 162 -11.89 1.09 -33.97
CA GLU A 162 -11.00 0.90 -35.13
C GLU A 162 -11.14 -0.47 -35.80
N ASN A 163 -11.66 -1.49 -35.11
CA ASN A 163 -11.88 -2.82 -35.69
C ASN A 163 -13.22 -2.96 -36.46
N ASN A 164 -14.00 -1.89 -36.57
CA ASN A 164 -15.28 -1.90 -37.28
C ASN A 164 -15.23 -1.22 -38.67
N PHE A 165 -14.05 -0.94 -39.20
CA PHE A 165 -13.88 -0.42 -40.56
C PHE A 165 -13.17 -1.46 -41.43
N GLU A 166 -13.87 -2.49 -41.82
CA GLU A 166 -13.70 -3.20 -43.09
C GLU A 166 -14.92 -3.02 -43.94
#